data_38f8455c8e3499e7e717de51da27e0b1
#
_entry.id   38f8455c8e3499e7e717de51da27e0b1
#
_cell.length_a   1.000
_cell.length_b   1.000
_cell.length_c   1.000
_cell.angle_alpha   90.00
_cell.angle_beta   90.00
_cell.angle_gamma   90.00
#
_symmetry.space_group_name_H-M   'P 1'
#
loop_
_entity.id
_entity.type
_entity.pdbx_description
1 polymer ?
#
loop_
_entity_poly.entity_id
_entity_poly.type
_entity_poly.pdbx_seq_one_letter_code
_entity_poly.pdbx_strand_id
1 'polypeptide(L)'
;NFKPDGTIMYVTNREKDTVSEVDSVIQYSLSTPFDISTATLTSSTTLTNIDKPHAIHFKPDGKVMYVIDNGSLTVEQYNLTTAWDTSSLVYDNNFTVSNENQLRSLAFKYDGTKMYVTGNETEVIQQFTLSVPWDVTSATKDSTESTALTAKESNPRSIQFNSDGTIFYIGGNGS
;
A
#
# COMPACT_ATOMS: atom_id res chain seq x y z
N ASN A 1 -4.90 4.80 -5.39
CA ASN A 1 -5.93 3.90 -4.85
C ASN A 1 -7.29 4.60 -4.86
N PHE A 2 -8.39 3.82 -4.92
CA PHE A 2 -9.76 4.34 -4.86
C PHE A 2 -10.50 3.72 -3.68
N LYS A 3 -11.42 4.49 -3.10
CA LYS A 3 -12.48 3.93 -2.27
C LYS A 3 -13.32 2.96 -3.13
N PRO A 4 -13.84 1.84 -2.58
CA PRO A 4 -14.54 0.83 -3.38
C PRO A 4 -15.73 1.33 -4.22
N ASP A 5 -16.42 2.39 -3.78
CA ASP A 5 -17.52 3.00 -4.53
C ASP A 5 -17.08 4.03 -5.60
N GLY A 6 -15.76 4.24 -5.74
CA GLY A 6 -15.17 5.15 -6.73
C GLY A 6 -15.36 6.64 -6.45
N THR A 7 -15.92 7.03 -5.31
CA THR A 7 -16.20 8.44 -4.98
C THR A 7 -15.02 9.20 -4.41
N ILE A 8 -13.95 8.49 -3.99
CA ILE A 8 -12.72 9.07 -3.44
C ILE A 8 -11.50 8.41 -4.09
N MET A 9 -10.53 9.23 -4.47
CA MET A 9 -9.22 8.81 -4.96
C MET A 9 -8.13 9.29 -3.99
N TYR A 10 -7.12 8.43 -3.77
CA TYR A 10 -5.97 8.70 -2.92
C TYR A 10 -4.68 8.59 -3.73
N VAL A 11 -3.78 9.54 -3.51
CA VAL A 11 -2.46 9.62 -4.14
C VAL A 11 -1.41 9.84 -3.05
N THR A 12 -0.33 9.06 -3.06
CA THR A 12 0.85 9.37 -2.26
C THR A 12 1.67 10.43 -2.98
N ASN A 13 2.06 11.47 -2.27
CA ASN A 13 3.01 12.46 -2.72
C ASN A 13 4.32 12.27 -1.96
N ARG A 14 5.40 12.07 -2.71
CA ARG A 14 6.75 11.97 -2.18
C ARG A 14 7.47 13.28 -2.41
N GLU A 15 8.04 13.83 -1.35
CA GLU A 15 8.90 15.00 -1.44
C GLU A 15 10.09 14.72 -2.37
N LYS A 16 10.41 15.70 -3.20
CA LYS A 16 11.60 15.69 -4.05
C LYS A 16 12.61 16.73 -3.56
N ASP A 17 13.32 16.41 -2.46
CA ASP A 17 14.53 17.12 -1.99
C ASP A 17 14.44 18.66 -1.93
N THR A 18 13.26 19.25 -1.79
CA THR A 18 13.05 20.69 -1.67
C THR A 18 12.50 21.04 -0.28
N VAL A 19 12.98 22.10 0.30
CA VAL A 19 12.79 22.53 1.71
C VAL A 19 11.33 22.82 2.11
N SER A 20 10.37 22.66 1.21
CA SER A 20 8.97 23.10 1.42
C SER A 20 7.90 22.04 1.11
N GLU A 21 8.25 20.89 0.58
CA GLU A 21 7.29 19.82 0.32
C GLU A 21 7.44 18.74 1.37
N VAL A 22 6.33 18.15 1.80
CA VAL A 22 6.29 17.09 2.81
C VAL A 22 5.66 15.84 2.23
N ASP A 23 6.17 14.68 2.62
CA ASP A 23 5.56 13.41 2.31
C ASP A 23 4.11 13.39 2.79
N SER A 24 3.19 13.11 1.90
CA SER A 24 1.75 13.26 2.18
C SER A 24 0.89 12.25 1.44
N VAL A 25 -0.31 12.06 1.95
CA VAL A 25 -1.42 11.45 1.22
C VAL A 25 -2.37 12.56 0.79
N ILE A 26 -2.70 12.57 -0.48
CA ILE A 26 -3.63 13.52 -1.09
C ILE A 26 -4.94 12.80 -1.36
N GLN A 27 -6.05 13.40 -0.94
CA GLN A 27 -7.39 12.88 -1.13
C GLN A 27 -8.19 13.78 -2.08
N TYR A 28 -8.84 13.16 -3.05
CA TYR A 28 -9.74 13.80 -4.00
C TYR A 28 -11.13 13.18 -3.88
N SER A 29 -12.18 14.03 -3.87
CA SER A 29 -13.55 13.57 -4.11
C SER A 29 -13.86 13.58 -5.60
N LEU A 30 -14.63 12.61 -6.08
CA LEU A 30 -15.08 12.51 -7.46
C LEU A 30 -16.59 12.65 -7.50
N SER A 31 -17.11 13.63 -8.25
CA SER A 31 -18.55 13.83 -8.41
C SER A 31 -19.20 12.74 -9.28
N THR A 32 -18.41 12.12 -10.16
CA THR A 32 -18.78 10.91 -10.90
C THR A 32 -17.82 9.80 -10.50
N PRO A 33 -18.31 8.67 -9.93
CA PRO A 33 -17.45 7.58 -9.48
C PRO A 33 -16.49 7.10 -10.57
N PHE A 34 -15.21 6.94 -10.21
CA PHE A 34 -14.10 6.52 -11.07
C PHE A 34 -13.77 7.45 -12.25
N ASP A 35 -14.44 8.59 -12.40
CA ASP A 35 -14.12 9.60 -13.43
C ASP A 35 -13.17 10.64 -12.84
N ILE A 36 -11.87 10.48 -13.12
CA ILE A 36 -10.81 11.37 -12.61
C ILE A 36 -10.91 12.81 -13.14
N SER A 37 -11.64 13.05 -14.25
CA SER A 37 -11.88 14.39 -14.75
C SER A 37 -12.76 15.23 -13.82
N THR A 38 -13.49 14.56 -12.90
CA THR A 38 -14.37 15.19 -11.90
C THR A 38 -13.72 15.35 -10.53
N ALA A 39 -12.40 15.06 -10.43
CA ALA A 39 -11.68 15.07 -9.17
C ALA A 39 -11.54 16.50 -8.60
N THR A 40 -11.89 16.65 -7.34
CA THR A 40 -11.70 17.87 -6.56
C THR A 40 -10.85 17.56 -5.33
N LEU A 41 -9.78 18.31 -5.11
CA LEU A 41 -8.92 18.18 -3.93
C LEU A 41 -9.72 18.42 -2.65
N THR A 42 -9.67 17.47 -1.71
CA THR A 42 -10.37 17.58 -0.41
C THR A 42 -9.41 17.70 0.77
N SER A 43 -8.29 16.99 0.72
CA SER A 43 -7.26 17.10 1.75
C SER A 43 -5.86 16.76 1.21
N SER A 44 -4.85 17.31 1.86
CA SER A 44 -3.45 16.87 1.76
C SER A 44 -2.94 16.73 3.18
N THR A 45 -2.69 15.48 3.60
CA THR A 45 -2.33 15.15 4.98
C THR A 45 -0.88 14.69 5.03
N THR A 46 -0.07 15.37 5.82
CA THR A 46 1.33 15.00 6.05
C THR A 46 1.38 13.62 6.70
N LEU A 47 2.21 12.75 6.16
CA LEU A 47 2.51 11.45 6.73
C LEU A 47 3.66 11.59 7.71
N THR A 48 3.42 11.29 8.97
CA THR A 48 4.47 11.23 9.99
C THR A 48 5.12 9.85 10.01
N ASN A 49 6.39 9.77 10.37
CA ASN A 49 7.19 8.53 10.45
C ASN A 49 7.39 7.83 9.09
N ILE A 50 7.36 8.56 8.00
CA ILE A 50 7.60 8.06 6.64
C ILE A 50 8.61 8.97 5.93
N ASP A 51 9.54 8.39 5.16
CA ASP A 51 10.58 9.13 4.42
C ASP A 51 10.30 9.11 2.90
N LYS A 52 9.79 7.99 2.39
CA LYS A 52 9.56 7.82 0.95
C LYS A 52 8.28 7.03 0.69
N PRO A 53 7.10 7.63 0.83
CA PRO A 53 5.83 6.94 0.60
C PRO A 53 5.72 6.47 -0.86
N HIS A 54 5.28 5.23 -1.05
CA HIS A 54 5.17 4.62 -2.37
C HIS A 54 3.78 4.08 -2.66
N ALA A 55 3.44 2.90 -2.18
CA ALA A 55 2.12 2.31 -2.39
C ALA A 55 1.22 2.53 -1.17
N ILE A 56 -0.07 2.65 -1.43
CA ILE A 56 -1.11 2.85 -0.41
C ILE A 56 -2.18 1.76 -0.54
N HIS A 57 -2.63 1.23 0.59
CA HIS A 57 -3.71 0.27 0.67
C HIS A 57 -4.64 0.61 1.85
N PHE A 58 -5.93 0.36 1.70
CA PHE A 58 -6.91 0.53 2.77
C PHE A 58 -7.52 -0.80 3.16
N LYS A 59 -7.74 -0.99 4.47
CA LYS A 59 -8.65 -2.02 4.94
C LYS A 59 -10.05 -1.79 4.37
N PRO A 60 -10.83 -2.84 4.05
CA PRO A 60 -12.13 -2.70 3.39
C PRO A 60 -13.17 -1.82 4.10
N ASP A 61 -13.05 -1.62 5.41
CA ASP A 61 -13.93 -0.73 6.19
C ASP A 61 -13.46 0.74 6.18
N GLY A 62 -12.32 1.03 5.57
CA GLY A 62 -11.74 2.38 5.49
C GLY A 62 -11.16 2.94 6.79
N LYS A 63 -11.06 2.12 7.84
CA LYS A 63 -10.58 2.57 9.16
C LYS A 63 -9.10 2.39 9.39
N VAL A 64 -8.41 1.68 8.50
CA VAL A 64 -6.96 1.49 8.55
C VAL A 64 -6.38 1.74 7.16
N MET A 65 -5.31 2.49 7.11
CA MET A 65 -4.51 2.73 5.91
C MET A 65 -3.11 2.20 6.12
N TYR A 66 -2.56 1.61 5.07
CA TYR A 66 -1.19 1.13 5.01
C TYR A 66 -0.44 1.88 3.92
N VAL A 67 0.80 2.24 4.19
CA VAL A 67 1.69 2.90 3.22
C VAL A 67 3.04 2.21 3.23
N ILE A 68 3.57 1.92 2.05
CA ILE A 68 4.97 1.50 1.92
C ILE A 68 5.87 2.72 2.12
N ASP A 69 6.83 2.59 3.03
CA ASP A 69 7.97 3.50 3.12
C ASP A 69 9.20 2.87 2.48
N ASN A 70 9.65 3.47 1.40
CA ASN A 70 10.86 3.07 0.70
C ASN A 70 12.15 3.59 1.37
N GLY A 71 12.05 4.51 2.30
CA GLY A 71 13.18 5.04 3.06
C GLY A 71 13.65 4.06 4.13
N SER A 72 12.73 3.59 4.95
CA SER A 72 12.98 2.65 6.05
C SER A 72 12.68 1.18 5.70
N LEU A 73 12.16 0.92 4.49
CA LEU A 73 11.75 -0.42 4.02
C LEU A 73 10.67 -1.05 4.91
N THR A 74 9.66 -0.25 5.25
CA THR A 74 8.59 -0.64 6.16
C THR A 74 7.22 -0.57 5.49
N VAL A 75 6.27 -1.28 6.08
CA VAL A 75 4.84 -1.09 5.88
C VAL A 75 4.33 -0.32 7.09
N GLU A 76 4.00 0.96 6.89
CA GLU A 76 3.46 1.84 7.92
C GLU A 76 1.95 1.65 8.05
N GLN A 77 1.44 1.59 9.28
CA GLN A 77 0.01 1.45 9.59
C GLN A 77 -0.51 2.71 10.26
N TYR A 78 -1.64 3.21 9.76
CA TYR A 78 -2.35 4.37 10.28
C TYR A 78 -3.81 4.00 10.55
N ASN A 79 -4.33 4.39 11.71
CA ASN A 79 -5.75 4.34 12.01
C ASN A 79 -6.45 5.61 11.53
N LEU A 80 -7.68 5.49 11.05
CA LEU A 80 -8.54 6.62 10.70
C LEU A 80 -9.69 6.71 11.70
N THR A 81 -9.81 7.84 12.38
CA THR A 81 -10.95 8.08 13.32
C THR A 81 -12.27 8.24 12.57
N THR A 82 -12.20 8.75 11.34
CA THR A 82 -13.31 8.78 10.38
C THR A 82 -12.95 7.92 9.17
N ALA A 83 -13.76 6.89 8.89
CA ALA A 83 -13.48 5.98 7.79
C ALA A 83 -13.33 6.70 6.45
N TRP A 84 -12.28 6.37 5.68
CA TRP A 84 -11.99 6.93 4.36
C TRP A 84 -11.58 8.42 4.35
N ASP A 85 -11.42 9.05 5.51
CA ASP A 85 -11.00 10.45 5.64
C ASP A 85 -9.53 10.53 6.09
N THR A 86 -8.62 10.82 5.15
CA THR A 86 -7.19 10.89 5.44
C THR A 86 -6.81 12.07 6.35
N SER A 87 -7.66 13.08 6.51
CA SER A 87 -7.42 14.16 7.49
C SER A 87 -7.53 13.67 8.94
N SER A 88 -8.11 12.50 9.16
CA SER A 88 -8.29 11.85 10.46
C SER A 88 -7.24 10.79 10.81
N LEU A 89 -6.13 10.73 10.04
CA LEU A 89 -5.05 9.76 10.24
C LEU A 89 -4.36 9.92 11.60
N VAL A 90 -4.14 8.79 12.25
CA VAL A 90 -3.31 8.67 13.46
C VAL A 90 -2.32 7.54 13.22
N TYR A 91 -1.03 7.83 13.31
CA TYR A 91 0.01 6.80 13.21
C TYR A 91 -0.19 5.73 14.30
N ASP A 92 -0.04 4.48 13.94
CA ASP A 92 -0.22 3.35 14.84
C ASP A 92 1.10 2.59 15.04
N ASN A 93 1.58 1.91 14.01
CA ASN A 93 2.80 1.09 14.07
C ASN A 93 3.34 0.79 12.67
N ASN A 94 4.38 -0.04 12.59
CA ASN A 94 4.95 -0.51 11.34
C ASN A 94 5.46 -1.95 11.40
N PHE A 95 5.82 -2.46 10.22
CA PHE A 95 6.49 -3.74 10.03
C PHE A 95 7.65 -3.57 9.05
N THR A 96 8.87 -3.99 9.44
CA THR A 96 10.06 -3.95 8.57
C THR A 96 10.08 -5.15 7.63
N VAL A 97 10.16 -4.89 6.34
CA VAL A 97 10.31 -5.92 5.30
C VAL A 97 11.79 -6.18 5.07
N SER A 98 12.27 -7.33 5.51
CA SER A 98 13.67 -7.72 5.36
C SER A 98 13.99 -8.21 3.96
N ASN A 99 15.31 -8.16 3.61
CA ASN A 99 15.87 -8.64 2.34
C ASN A 99 15.37 -7.88 1.08
N GLU A 100 14.98 -6.63 1.24
CA GLU A 100 14.68 -5.72 0.13
C GLU A 100 15.53 -4.45 0.22
N ASN A 101 15.75 -3.80 -0.91
CA ASN A 101 16.35 -2.48 -0.99
C ASN A 101 15.37 -1.41 -1.50
N GLN A 102 14.26 -1.86 -2.07
CA GLN A 102 13.15 -1.01 -2.50
C GLN A 102 11.84 -1.80 -2.44
N LEU A 103 10.83 -1.24 -1.78
CA LEU A 103 9.48 -1.78 -1.78
C LEU A 103 8.66 -1.13 -2.91
N ARG A 104 7.79 -1.89 -3.56
CA ARG A 104 7.05 -1.43 -4.74
C ARG A 104 5.54 -1.45 -4.56
N SER A 105 4.98 -2.54 -4.10
CA SER A 105 3.54 -2.72 -3.99
C SER A 105 3.16 -3.52 -2.77
N LEU A 106 1.95 -3.29 -2.31
CA LEU A 106 1.35 -3.89 -1.13
C LEU A 106 -0.07 -4.34 -1.46
N ALA A 107 -0.42 -5.54 -1.06
CA ALA A 107 -1.78 -6.04 -1.09
C ALA A 107 -2.08 -6.89 0.15
N PHE A 108 -3.34 -6.98 0.50
CA PHE A 108 -3.81 -7.88 1.57
C PHE A 108 -4.85 -8.86 1.02
N LYS A 109 -4.88 -10.05 1.62
CA LYS A 109 -6.05 -10.91 1.50
C LYS A 109 -7.26 -10.20 2.11
N TYR A 110 -8.44 -10.40 1.54
CA TYR A 110 -9.67 -9.69 1.95
C TYR A 110 -10.01 -9.82 3.45
N ASP A 111 -9.64 -10.93 4.08
CA ASP A 111 -9.85 -11.14 5.52
C ASP A 111 -8.71 -10.61 6.41
N GLY A 112 -7.68 -10.03 5.83
CA GLY A 112 -6.53 -9.47 6.53
C GLY A 112 -5.55 -10.47 7.14
N THR A 113 -5.71 -11.77 6.88
CA THR A 113 -4.84 -12.81 7.45
C THR A 113 -3.52 -12.97 6.70
N LYS A 114 -3.41 -12.38 5.49
CA LYS A 114 -2.20 -12.39 4.67
C LYS A 114 -1.90 -11.01 4.14
N MET A 115 -0.60 -10.70 4.09
CA MET A 115 -0.04 -9.51 3.45
C MET A 115 0.95 -9.95 2.38
N TYR A 116 0.97 -9.24 1.26
CA TYR A 116 1.83 -9.48 0.11
C TYR A 116 2.60 -8.20 -0.22
N VAL A 117 3.91 -8.31 -0.34
CA VAL A 117 4.78 -7.17 -0.67
C VAL A 117 5.66 -7.55 -1.85
N THR A 118 5.80 -6.65 -2.81
CA THR A 118 6.79 -6.77 -3.88
C THR A 118 7.93 -5.78 -3.64
N GLY A 119 9.12 -6.21 -3.98
CA GLY A 119 10.33 -5.40 -3.88
C GLY A 119 11.22 -5.57 -5.12
N ASN A 120 12.38 -4.95 -5.09
CA ASN A 120 13.30 -4.93 -6.24
C ASN A 120 14.50 -5.87 -6.07
N GLU A 121 14.83 -6.28 -4.85
CA GLU A 121 16.01 -7.10 -4.59
C GLU A 121 15.73 -8.59 -4.76
N THR A 122 14.60 -9.04 -4.19
CA THR A 122 14.27 -10.47 -4.21
C THR A 122 13.60 -10.91 -5.50
N GLU A 123 13.09 -9.96 -6.31
CA GLU A 123 12.37 -10.24 -7.57
C GLU A 123 11.18 -11.20 -7.39
N VAL A 124 10.65 -11.27 -6.16
CA VAL A 124 9.55 -12.18 -5.79
C VAL A 124 8.43 -11.41 -5.09
N ILE A 125 7.28 -12.03 -4.97
CA ILE A 125 6.25 -11.59 -4.04
C ILE A 125 6.52 -12.24 -2.69
N GLN A 126 6.85 -11.42 -1.70
CA GLN A 126 6.96 -11.88 -0.32
C GLN A 126 5.56 -11.98 0.29
N GLN A 127 5.26 -13.15 0.86
CA GLN A 127 4.00 -13.39 1.56
C GLN A 127 4.24 -13.48 3.06
N PHE A 128 3.36 -12.83 3.81
CA PHE A 128 3.37 -12.82 5.28
C PHE A 128 2.03 -13.30 5.82
N THR A 129 2.07 -14.12 6.88
CA THR A 129 0.90 -14.48 7.68
C THR A 129 0.77 -13.50 8.84
N LEU A 130 -0.43 -12.93 9.02
CA LEU A 130 -0.76 -12.08 10.14
C LEU A 130 -1.56 -12.90 11.18
N SER A 131 -1.00 -13.08 12.38
CA SER A 131 -1.68 -13.82 13.46
C SER A 131 -2.88 -13.04 14.02
N VAL A 132 -2.83 -11.71 13.92
CA VAL A 132 -3.96 -10.81 14.16
C VAL A 132 -4.31 -10.15 12.82
N PRO A 133 -5.50 -10.42 12.25
CA PRO A 133 -5.89 -9.86 10.95
C PRO A 133 -5.77 -8.34 10.91
N TRP A 134 -5.15 -7.82 9.84
CA TRP A 134 -4.95 -6.38 9.60
C TRP A 134 -3.96 -5.68 10.55
N ASP A 135 -3.27 -6.40 11.43
CA ASP A 135 -2.21 -5.87 12.29
C ASP A 135 -0.83 -6.26 11.72
N VAL A 136 -0.14 -5.28 11.12
CA VAL A 136 1.16 -5.55 10.48
C VAL A 136 2.24 -5.97 11.48
N THR A 137 2.11 -5.62 12.77
CA THR A 137 3.09 -6.04 13.81
C THR A 137 3.06 -7.53 14.07
N SER A 138 1.95 -8.19 13.74
CA SER A 138 1.75 -9.63 13.89
C SER A 138 2.25 -10.45 12.69
N ALA A 139 2.86 -9.78 11.69
CA ALA A 139 3.27 -10.41 10.45
C ALA A 139 4.49 -11.31 10.64
N THR A 140 4.43 -12.50 10.08
CA THR A 140 5.55 -13.45 10.00
C THR A 140 5.72 -13.88 8.54
N LYS A 141 6.96 -13.79 8.02
CA LYS A 141 7.26 -14.18 6.64
C LYS A 141 6.99 -15.68 6.45
N ASP A 142 6.25 -16.02 5.42
CA ASP A 142 6.02 -17.41 5.05
C ASP A 142 7.26 -18.00 4.37
N SER A 143 7.55 -19.27 4.60
CA SER A 143 8.74 -19.94 4.06
C SER A 143 8.62 -20.28 2.56
N THR A 144 7.44 -20.28 2.01
CA THR A 144 7.15 -20.54 0.59
C THR A 144 7.06 -19.22 -0.17
N GLU A 145 8.13 -18.81 -0.81
CA GLU A 145 8.09 -17.78 -1.84
C GLU A 145 7.62 -18.41 -3.16
N SER A 146 6.81 -17.68 -3.91
CA SER A 146 6.32 -18.21 -5.18
C SER A 146 7.42 -18.19 -6.24
N THR A 147 8.18 -19.28 -6.34
CA THR A 147 9.21 -19.47 -7.40
C THR A 147 8.63 -19.46 -8.82
N ALA A 148 7.31 -19.66 -8.97
CA ALA A 148 6.66 -19.63 -10.29
C ALA A 148 6.62 -18.23 -10.91
N LEU A 149 6.82 -17.17 -10.13
CA LEU A 149 6.74 -15.78 -10.60
C LEU A 149 8.05 -15.30 -11.21
N THR A 150 9.18 -15.69 -10.64
CA THR A 150 10.52 -15.31 -11.13
C THR A 150 10.78 -15.74 -12.58
N ALA A 151 10.10 -16.79 -13.05
CA ALA A 151 10.23 -17.26 -14.43
C ALA A 151 9.44 -16.40 -15.45
N LYS A 152 8.53 -15.51 -14.99
CA LYS A 152 7.64 -14.73 -15.85
C LYS A 152 7.78 -13.22 -15.66
N GLU A 153 8.12 -12.79 -14.44
CA GLU A 153 8.30 -11.39 -14.09
C GLU A 153 9.44 -11.27 -13.10
N SER A 154 10.60 -10.84 -13.58
CA SER A 154 11.82 -10.69 -12.77
C SER A 154 11.88 -9.35 -12.03
N ASN A 155 10.95 -8.44 -12.27
CA ASN A 155 10.92 -7.12 -11.61
C ASN A 155 9.46 -6.69 -11.32
N PRO A 156 8.79 -7.36 -10.35
CA PRO A 156 7.39 -7.08 -10.03
C PRO A 156 7.25 -5.71 -9.38
N ARG A 157 6.41 -4.84 -9.93
CA ARG A 157 6.19 -3.46 -9.47
C ARG A 157 4.82 -3.20 -8.90
N SER A 158 3.85 -4.03 -9.25
CA SER A 158 2.49 -3.93 -8.73
C SER A 158 1.90 -5.31 -8.53
N ILE A 159 1.04 -5.43 -7.53
CA ILE A 159 0.24 -6.62 -7.27
C ILE A 159 -1.18 -6.20 -6.93
N GLN A 160 -2.15 -6.90 -7.48
CA GLN A 160 -3.56 -6.72 -7.16
C GLN A 160 -4.28 -8.06 -7.25
N PHE A 161 -5.20 -8.31 -6.33
CA PHE A 161 -6.11 -9.45 -6.38
C PHE A 161 -7.44 -9.06 -7.03
N ASN A 162 -8.09 -10.02 -7.68
CA ASN A 162 -9.52 -9.91 -7.99
C ASN A 162 -10.33 -9.94 -6.68
N SER A 163 -11.63 -9.65 -6.78
CA SER A 163 -12.51 -9.47 -5.60
C SER A 163 -12.67 -10.71 -4.74
N ASP A 164 -12.51 -11.92 -5.29
CA ASP A 164 -12.62 -13.18 -4.56
C ASP A 164 -11.25 -13.75 -4.10
N GLY A 165 -10.15 -13.10 -4.48
CA GLY A 165 -8.79 -13.51 -4.10
C GLY A 165 -8.25 -14.76 -4.79
N THR A 166 -8.93 -15.27 -5.83
CA THR A 166 -8.51 -16.48 -6.57
C THR A 166 -7.53 -16.20 -7.69
N ILE A 167 -7.46 -14.95 -8.16
CA ILE A 167 -6.56 -14.50 -9.21
C ILE A 167 -5.81 -13.28 -8.69
N PHE A 168 -4.51 -13.24 -8.93
CA PHE A 168 -3.74 -12.01 -8.75
C PHE A 168 -3.10 -11.58 -10.07
N TYR A 169 -2.99 -10.27 -10.22
CA TYR A 169 -2.37 -9.61 -11.36
C TYR A 169 -1.04 -9.01 -10.92
N ILE A 170 -0.02 -9.20 -11.74
CA ILE A 170 1.29 -8.60 -11.52
C ILE A 170 1.58 -7.68 -12.70
N GLY A 171 2.03 -6.48 -12.41
CA GLY A 171 2.65 -5.59 -13.38
C GLY A 171 4.11 -5.40 -13.01
N GLY A 172 4.97 -5.41 -14.02
CA GLY A 172 6.39 -5.19 -13.82
C GLY A 172 7.08 -4.81 -15.13
N ASN A 173 8.40 -4.76 -15.12
CA ASN A 173 9.22 -4.47 -16.31
C ASN A 173 10.38 -5.47 -16.47
N GLY A 174 10.25 -6.65 -15.93
CA GLY A 174 11.09 -7.80 -16.25
C GLY A 174 10.69 -8.40 -17.61
N SER A 175 11.63 -8.89 -18.35
CA SER A 175 11.47 -9.60 -19.62
C SER A 175 12.05 -11.01 -19.50
#